data_79adae497387455bb5b0f6ffc8c14713
#
_entry.id   79adae497387455bb5b0f6ffc8c14713
#
_cell.length_a   1.000
_cell.length_b   1.000
_cell.length_c   1.000
_cell.angle_alpha   90.00
_cell.angle_beta   90.00
_cell.angle_gamma   90.00
#
_symmetry.space_group_name_H-M   'P 1'
#
loop_
_entity.id
_entity.type
_entity.pdbx_description
1 polymer ?
#
loop_
_entity_poly.entity_id
_entity_poly.type
_entity_poly.pdbx_seq_one_letter_code
_entity_poly.pdbx_strand_id
1 'polypeptide(L)'
;MEIDWEGYYSKIIHHKIILTTPRGQILRMKCYDAHVHFFYDCPIDELKRIYQALEDIGLAGMDVLVISECPPETETILKMIPGAYHQYATPQAFENQKDPFPTLQLNDHLKVIPFLDARFIEENIEQKVRMFHQKGFKGLKLLYVPEEDLEYRIGGMEKTFHRTRKKSEEITALLIENASSNGMVILMHADLRKHGEFVAEMIRCHPRANFNIPHFGFSRKAISSLLDHYSNCYTDLSSLRIFIEKDSDSYRNFIRRYEDRILFGSDALITQPENIQSALKFLVQFLDNEEIFFKLVNENYLAFHGMS
;
A
#
# COMPACT_ATOMS: atom_id res chain seq x y z
N MET A 1 9.77 -8.05 22.60
CA MET A 1 11.14 -7.71 23.07
C MET A 1 11.27 -6.23 22.80
N GLU A 2 11.17 -5.40 23.84
CA GLU A 2 11.37 -3.96 23.70
C GLU A 2 12.81 -3.71 23.29
N ILE A 3 13.01 -2.93 22.24
CA ILE A 3 14.33 -2.50 21.77
C ILE A 3 14.65 -1.21 22.50
N ASP A 4 15.75 -1.21 23.28
CA ASP A 4 16.31 0.01 23.85
C ASP A 4 17.04 0.77 22.74
N TRP A 5 16.49 1.91 22.34
CA TRP A 5 16.97 2.74 21.23
C TRP A 5 18.07 3.72 21.60
N GLU A 6 18.44 3.86 22.87
CA GLU A 6 19.55 4.74 23.26
C GLU A 6 20.88 4.32 22.61
N GLY A 7 21.34 5.13 21.69
CA GLY A 7 22.64 4.95 21.01
C GLY A 7 22.63 4.10 19.74
N TYR A 8 21.46 3.82 19.15
CA TYR A 8 21.39 3.25 17.80
C TYR A 8 21.60 4.32 16.74
N TYR A 9 22.31 3.97 15.68
CA TYR A 9 22.53 4.84 14.51
C TYR A 9 22.14 4.09 13.24
N SER A 10 21.19 4.63 12.47
CA SER A 10 20.88 4.12 11.15
C SER A 10 21.85 4.68 10.11
N LYS A 11 22.38 3.82 9.24
CA LYS A 11 23.20 4.20 8.09
C LYS A 11 22.80 3.39 6.87
N ILE A 12 22.81 4.05 5.71
CA ILE A 12 22.75 3.35 4.44
C ILE A 12 24.19 3.06 4.02
N ILE A 13 24.62 1.80 4.17
CA ILE A 13 25.95 1.34 3.74
C ILE A 13 25.75 0.34 2.59
N HIS A 14 26.35 0.58 1.44
CA HIS A 14 26.25 -0.29 0.26
C HIS A 14 24.80 -0.64 -0.10
N HIS A 15 23.90 0.36 -0.09
CA HIS A 15 22.47 0.24 -0.39
C HIS A 15 21.62 -0.52 0.66
N LYS A 16 22.18 -0.90 1.82
CA LYS A 16 21.45 -1.57 2.92
C LYS A 16 21.18 -0.60 4.06
N ILE A 17 20.00 -0.68 4.66
CA ILE A 17 19.71 0.04 5.89
C ILE A 17 20.27 -0.78 7.04
N ILE A 18 21.18 -0.20 7.77
CA ILE A 18 21.92 -0.85 8.83
C ILE A 18 21.71 -0.05 10.13
N LEU A 19 21.29 -0.75 11.17
CA LEU A 19 21.32 -0.24 12.54
C LEU A 19 22.65 -0.63 13.18
N THR A 20 23.33 0.34 13.76
CA THR A 20 24.50 0.08 14.62
C THR A 20 24.06 0.17 16.08
N THR A 21 24.15 -0.94 16.82
CA THR A 21 23.81 -0.95 18.25
C THR A 21 24.82 -0.13 19.05
N PRO A 22 24.50 0.28 20.29
CA PRO A 22 25.43 0.94 21.20
C PRO A 22 26.72 0.13 21.45
N ARG A 23 26.67 -1.20 21.28
CA ARG A 23 27.80 -2.13 21.39
C ARG A 23 28.56 -2.34 20.09
N GLY A 24 28.23 -1.57 19.02
CA GLY A 24 28.89 -1.68 17.71
C GLY A 24 28.44 -2.87 16.87
N GLN A 25 27.39 -3.60 17.27
CA GLN A 25 26.84 -4.68 16.44
C GLN A 25 26.07 -4.08 15.27
N ILE A 26 26.26 -4.65 14.09
CA ILE A 26 25.55 -4.27 12.87
C ILE A 26 24.32 -5.18 12.73
N LEU A 27 23.13 -4.58 12.80
CA LEU A 27 21.86 -5.28 12.56
C LEU A 27 21.30 -4.87 11.20
N ARG A 28 20.96 -5.84 10.37
CA ARG A 28 20.16 -5.57 9.16
C ARG A 28 18.75 -5.21 9.60
N MET A 29 18.31 -4.01 9.24
CA MET A 29 16.93 -3.61 9.47
C MET A 29 16.03 -4.30 8.44
N LYS A 30 14.98 -4.94 8.92
CA LYS A 30 13.91 -5.48 8.07
C LYS A 30 12.91 -4.37 7.79
N CYS A 31 12.81 -3.97 6.52
CA CYS A 31 11.84 -2.99 6.07
C CYS A 31 10.70 -3.69 5.32
N TYR A 32 9.49 -3.14 5.45
CA TYR A 32 8.30 -3.62 4.74
C TYR A 32 7.70 -2.45 3.96
N ASP A 33 7.20 -2.73 2.75
CA ASP A 33 6.51 -1.75 1.91
C ASP A 33 5.02 -2.10 1.79
N ALA A 34 4.15 -1.26 2.32
CA ALA A 34 2.70 -1.50 2.37
C ALA A 34 1.96 -1.07 1.10
N HIS A 35 2.66 -0.67 0.03
CA HIS A 35 1.99 -0.15 -1.16
C HIS A 35 2.86 -0.29 -2.42
N VAL A 36 2.79 -1.46 -3.09
CA VAL A 36 3.53 -1.74 -4.33
C VAL A 36 2.57 -2.24 -5.41
N HIS A 37 2.60 -1.64 -6.59
CA HIS A 37 1.79 -2.06 -7.73
C HIS A 37 2.44 -3.23 -8.49
N PHE A 38 1.67 -4.30 -8.73
CA PHE A 38 2.14 -5.54 -9.35
C PHE A 38 1.98 -5.52 -10.87
N PHE A 39 2.61 -4.56 -11.55
CA PHE A 39 2.66 -4.52 -13.01
C PHE A 39 4.02 -4.96 -13.51
N TYR A 40 4.07 -6.05 -14.28
CA TYR A 40 5.28 -6.51 -14.96
C TYR A 40 4.92 -7.26 -16.24
N ASP A 41 5.76 -7.12 -17.27
CA ASP A 41 5.72 -7.86 -18.53
C ASP A 41 7.11 -8.39 -18.93
N CYS A 42 8.04 -8.38 -17.99
CA CYS A 42 9.38 -8.90 -18.14
C CYS A 42 9.46 -10.43 -17.95
N PRO A 43 10.51 -11.08 -18.44
CA PRO A 43 10.78 -12.50 -18.20
C PRO A 43 10.94 -12.82 -16.70
N ILE A 44 10.61 -14.05 -16.32
CA ILE A 44 10.71 -14.53 -14.92
C ILE A 44 12.12 -14.34 -14.33
N ASP A 45 13.17 -14.57 -15.11
CA ASP A 45 14.55 -14.40 -14.63
C ASP A 45 14.91 -12.94 -14.38
N GLU A 46 14.28 -12.00 -15.05
CA GLU A 46 14.40 -10.58 -14.75
C GLU A 46 13.65 -10.23 -13.46
N LEU A 47 12.44 -10.76 -13.29
CA LEU A 47 11.66 -10.56 -12.06
C LEU A 47 12.39 -11.15 -10.83
N LYS A 48 13.10 -12.29 -10.96
CA LYS A 48 13.98 -12.81 -9.91
C LYS A 48 15.09 -11.85 -9.52
N ARG A 49 15.73 -11.20 -10.52
CA ARG A 49 16.77 -10.18 -10.27
C ARG A 49 16.20 -8.96 -9.55
N ILE A 50 14.99 -8.56 -9.91
CA ILE A 50 14.26 -7.48 -9.24
C ILE A 50 14.02 -7.84 -7.77
N TYR A 51 13.52 -9.04 -7.48
CA TYR A 51 13.30 -9.51 -6.11
C TYR A 51 14.61 -9.56 -5.31
N GLN A 52 15.69 -10.00 -5.93
CA GLN A 52 17.01 -9.97 -5.30
C GLN A 52 17.47 -8.54 -5.01
N ALA A 53 17.25 -7.61 -5.94
CA ALA A 53 17.56 -6.20 -5.71
C ALA A 53 16.73 -5.59 -4.56
N LEU A 54 15.46 -5.96 -4.43
CA LEU A 54 14.59 -5.55 -3.30
C LEU A 54 15.10 -6.10 -1.96
N GLU A 55 15.50 -7.37 -1.91
CA GLU A 55 16.13 -7.93 -0.70
C GLU A 55 17.46 -7.22 -0.39
N ASP A 56 18.26 -6.94 -1.40
CA ASP A 56 19.57 -6.28 -1.23
C ASP A 56 19.47 -4.88 -0.62
N ILE A 57 18.38 -4.15 -0.86
CA ILE A 57 18.14 -2.85 -0.22
C ILE A 57 17.59 -2.97 1.20
N GLY A 58 17.36 -4.19 1.71
CA GLY A 58 16.87 -4.44 3.07
C GLY A 58 15.37 -4.67 3.19
N LEU A 59 14.65 -4.81 2.07
CA LEU A 59 13.24 -5.16 2.10
C LEU A 59 13.08 -6.61 2.59
N ALA A 60 12.22 -6.81 3.58
CA ALA A 60 11.88 -8.11 4.15
C ALA A 60 10.50 -8.60 3.68
N GLY A 61 9.68 -7.68 3.21
CA GLY A 61 8.37 -7.99 2.64
C GLY A 61 7.68 -6.77 2.07
N MET A 62 6.59 -7.04 1.34
CA MET A 62 5.78 -5.99 0.71
C MET A 62 4.36 -6.46 0.45
N ASP A 63 3.43 -5.50 0.45
CA ASP A 63 2.07 -5.68 -0.05
C ASP A 63 2.05 -5.38 -1.55
N VAL A 64 1.65 -6.34 -2.36
CA VAL A 64 1.54 -6.17 -3.80
C VAL A 64 0.08 -6.10 -4.24
N LEU A 65 -0.26 -5.06 -4.97
CA LEU A 65 -1.62 -4.77 -5.42
C LEU A 65 -1.84 -5.44 -6.78
N VAL A 66 -2.66 -6.50 -6.79
CA VAL A 66 -2.83 -7.39 -7.95
C VAL A 66 -4.24 -7.25 -8.52
N ILE A 67 -4.36 -6.82 -9.76
CA ILE A 67 -5.63 -6.77 -10.52
C ILE A 67 -5.88 -8.14 -11.14
N SER A 68 -6.38 -9.09 -10.36
CA SER A 68 -6.58 -10.48 -10.82
C SER A 68 -7.82 -10.67 -11.69
N GLU A 69 -8.70 -9.67 -11.76
CA GLU A 69 -9.91 -9.71 -12.58
C GLU A 69 -10.05 -8.39 -13.34
N CYS A 70 -10.03 -8.46 -14.65
CA CYS A 70 -10.16 -7.33 -15.55
C CYS A 70 -11.31 -7.54 -16.53
N PRO A 71 -12.01 -6.47 -16.93
CA PRO A 71 -12.92 -6.54 -18.08
C PRO A 71 -12.12 -6.86 -19.37
N PRO A 72 -12.77 -7.39 -20.40
CA PRO A 72 -12.11 -7.74 -21.66
C PRO A 72 -11.64 -6.49 -22.44
N GLU A 73 -12.28 -5.34 -22.23
CA GLU A 73 -12.00 -4.12 -22.96
C GLU A 73 -10.82 -3.34 -22.32
N THR A 74 -9.70 -3.31 -22.99
CA THR A 74 -8.49 -2.57 -22.54
C THR A 74 -8.79 -1.10 -22.26
N GLU A 75 -9.68 -0.46 -23.03
CA GLU A 75 -10.05 0.93 -22.81
C GLU A 75 -10.72 1.16 -21.44
N THR A 76 -11.59 0.24 -21.02
CA THR A 76 -12.23 0.28 -19.69
C THR A 76 -11.20 0.12 -18.58
N ILE A 77 -10.22 -0.78 -18.78
CA ILE A 77 -9.14 -0.98 -17.82
C ILE A 77 -8.34 0.32 -17.67
N LEU A 78 -7.90 0.92 -18.77
CA LEU A 78 -7.07 2.13 -18.75
C LEU A 78 -7.80 3.33 -18.10
N LYS A 79 -9.12 3.45 -18.26
CA LYS A 79 -9.90 4.49 -17.57
C LYS A 79 -9.81 4.42 -16.03
N MET A 80 -9.59 3.24 -15.47
CA MET A 80 -9.49 3.03 -14.02
C MET A 80 -8.06 2.86 -13.53
N ILE A 81 -7.06 3.16 -14.36
CA ILE A 81 -5.65 3.17 -13.99
C ILE A 81 -5.14 4.60 -14.04
N PRO A 82 -4.42 5.10 -13.02
CA PRO A 82 -3.81 6.42 -13.07
C PRO A 82 -2.94 6.59 -14.32
N GLY A 83 -3.06 7.74 -14.98
CA GLY A 83 -2.39 7.99 -16.25
C GLY A 83 -0.87 7.81 -16.23
N ALA A 84 -0.24 7.96 -15.06
CA ALA A 84 1.20 7.71 -14.89
C ALA A 84 1.58 6.23 -15.13
N TYR A 85 0.64 5.30 -14.93
CA TYR A 85 0.89 3.86 -15.08
C TYR A 85 0.46 3.30 -16.45
N HIS A 86 -0.16 4.09 -17.33
CA HIS A 86 -0.66 3.60 -18.62
C HIS A 86 0.42 2.90 -19.48
N GLN A 87 1.65 3.38 -19.45
CA GLN A 87 2.76 2.78 -20.20
C GLN A 87 3.18 1.39 -19.69
N TYR A 88 2.84 1.05 -18.44
CA TYR A 88 3.14 -0.25 -17.81
C TYR A 88 1.93 -1.19 -17.82
N ALA A 89 0.76 -0.67 -18.15
CA ALA A 89 -0.51 -1.40 -18.21
C ALA A 89 -0.65 -2.11 -19.57
N THR A 90 0.30 -2.99 -19.89
CA THR A 90 0.30 -3.77 -21.13
C THR A 90 -0.66 -4.97 -21.03
N PRO A 91 -1.14 -5.52 -22.17
CA PRO A 91 -1.94 -6.75 -22.15
C PRO A 91 -1.23 -7.91 -21.42
N GLN A 92 0.08 -8.03 -21.59
CA GLN A 92 0.88 -9.06 -20.91
C GLN A 92 0.94 -8.82 -19.40
N ALA A 93 1.08 -7.56 -18.96
CA ALA A 93 1.08 -7.23 -17.54
C ALA A 93 -0.25 -7.58 -16.85
N PHE A 94 -1.38 -7.47 -17.55
CA PHE A 94 -2.68 -7.93 -17.02
C PHE A 94 -2.81 -9.44 -17.04
N GLU A 95 -2.32 -10.11 -18.07
CA GLU A 95 -2.32 -11.57 -18.13
C GLU A 95 -1.53 -12.18 -16.97
N ASN A 96 -0.37 -11.60 -16.66
CA ASN A 96 0.50 -12.03 -15.56
C ASN A 96 -0.15 -11.85 -14.17
N GLN A 97 -1.15 -10.96 -14.04
CA GLN A 97 -1.86 -10.73 -12.78
C GLN A 97 -3.01 -11.72 -12.51
N LYS A 98 -3.47 -12.45 -13.52
CA LYS A 98 -4.57 -13.43 -13.36
C LYS A 98 -4.20 -14.57 -12.42
N ASP A 99 -2.94 -15.01 -12.46
CA ASP A 99 -2.38 -16.00 -11.54
C ASP A 99 -0.99 -15.51 -11.05
N PRO A 100 -0.94 -14.68 -9.99
CA PRO A 100 0.32 -14.11 -9.52
C PRO A 100 1.17 -15.08 -8.70
N PHE A 101 0.60 -16.17 -8.17
CA PHE A 101 1.25 -17.03 -7.18
C PHE A 101 2.56 -17.68 -7.63
N PRO A 102 2.71 -18.12 -8.89
CA PRO A 102 4.00 -18.66 -9.36
C PRO A 102 5.15 -17.64 -9.27
N THR A 103 4.83 -16.35 -9.27
CA THR A 103 5.83 -15.27 -9.24
C THR A 103 6.01 -14.62 -7.87
N LEU A 104 5.06 -14.78 -6.94
CA LEU A 104 5.15 -14.19 -5.60
C LEU A 104 6.21 -14.88 -4.72
N GLN A 105 6.64 -16.08 -5.04
CA GLN A 105 7.58 -16.90 -4.27
C GLN A 105 8.94 -17.08 -4.97
N LEU A 106 9.32 -16.13 -5.82
CA LEU A 106 10.60 -16.20 -6.54
C LEU A 106 11.83 -15.97 -5.65
N ASN A 107 11.62 -15.47 -4.43
CA ASN A 107 12.66 -15.24 -3.44
C ASN A 107 12.13 -15.65 -2.05
N ASP A 108 12.77 -16.65 -1.43
CA ASP A 108 12.34 -17.22 -0.14
C ASP A 108 12.57 -16.26 1.05
N HIS A 109 13.35 -15.21 0.87
CA HIS A 109 13.68 -14.24 1.93
C HIS A 109 12.80 -12.98 1.90
N LEU A 110 12.10 -12.75 0.79
CA LEU A 110 11.19 -11.60 0.62
C LEU A 110 9.74 -12.05 0.76
N LYS A 111 9.09 -11.66 1.85
CA LYS A 111 7.68 -11.98 2.09
C LYS A 111 6.77 -11.11 1.25
N VAL A 112 6.21 -11.64 0.17
CA VAL A 112 5.28 -10.92 -0.70
C VAL A 112 3.84 -11.28 -0.33
N ILE A 113 3.03 -10.28 0.02
CA ILE A 113 1.63 -10.43 0.44
C ILE A 113 0.73 -9.87 -0.66
N PRO A 114 -0.07 -10.71 -1.35
CA PRO A 114 -0.96 -10.24 -2.40
C PRO A 114 -2.23 -9.59 -1.82
N PHE A 115 -2.52 -8.40 -2.33
CA PHE A 115 -3.79 -7.69 -2.14
C PHE A 115 -4.64 -7.81 -3.41
N LEU A 116 -5.88 -8.25 -3.26
CA LEU A 116 -6.85 -8.26 -4.33
C LEU A 116 -7.24 -6.83 -4.68
N ASP A 117 -6.81 -6.33 -5.83
CA ASP A 117 -7.30 -5.06 -6.34
C ASP A 117 -8.67 -5.27 -6.99
N ALA A 118 -9.70 -4.90 -6.25
CA ALA A 118 -11.10 -5.20 -6.58
C ALA A 118 -11.79 -4.14 -7.43
N ARG A 119 -11.03 -3.23 -8.09
CA ARG A 119 -11.62 -2.11 -8.87
C ARG A 119 -12.57 -2.52 -9.97
N PHE A 120 -12.49 -3.75 -10.47
CA PHE A 120 -13.35 -4.30 -11.53
C PHE A 120 -14.31 -5.39 -11.03
N ILE A 121 -14.38 -5.64 -9.71
CA ILE A 121 -15.29 -6.63 -9.14
C ILE A 121 -16.61 -5.94 -8.80
N GLU A 122 -17.68 -6.26 -9.55
CA GLU A 122 -18.99 -5.66 -9.39
C GLU A 122 -20.09 -6.67 -9.04
N GLU A 123 -19.88 -7.95 -9.43
CA GLU A 123 -20.84 -9.02 -9.28
C GLU A 123 -20.23 -10.22 -8.56
N ASN A 124 -21.11 -11.03 -7.93
CA ASN A 124 -20.70 -12.24 -7.19
C ASN A 124 -19.62 -11.95 -6.12
N ILE A 125 -19.70 -10.76 -5.50
CA ILE A 125 -18.66 -10.19 -4.64
C ILE A 125 -18.26 -11.17 -3.52
N GLU A 126 -19.26 -11.72 -2.77
CA GLU A 126 -19.00 -12.68 -1.69
C GLU A 126 -18.21 -13.89 -2.18
N GLN A 127 -18.66 -14.51 -3.27
CA GLN A 127 -18.01 -15.67 -3.85
C GLN A 127 -16.59 -15.36 -4.32
N LYS A 128 -16.40 -14.23 -5.01
CA LYS A 128 -15.10 -13.81 -5.55
C LYS A 128 -14.10 -13.48 -4.43
N VAL A 129 -14.48 -12.66 -3.46
CA VAL A 129 -13.59 -12.30 -2.34
C VAL A 129 -13.19 -13.56 -1.57
N ARG A 130 -14.14 -14.46 -1.25
CA ARG A 130 -13.84 -15.73 -0.60
C ARG A 130 -12.91 -16.61 -1.43
N MET A 131 -13.15 -16.73 -2.74
CA MET A 131 -12.29 -17.50 -3.64
C MET A 131 -10.86 -16.96 -3.68
N PHE A 132 -10.67 -15.65 -3.80
CA PHE A 132 -9.35 -15.03 -3.80
C PHE A 132 -8.65 -15.15 -2.45
N HIS A 133 -9.40 -15.00 -1.34
CA HIS A 133 -8.85 -15.26 0.00
C HIS A 133 -8.35 -16.71 0.13
N GLN A 134 -9.13 -17.70 -0.32
CA GLN A 134 -8.72 -19.12 -0.31
C GLN A 134 -7.51 -19.40 -1.20
N LYS A 135 -7.33 -18.68 -2.30
CA LYS A 135 -6.12 -18.74 -3.13
C LYS A 135 -4.88 -18.15 -2.44
N GLY A 136 -5.04 -17.37 -1.36
CA GLY A 136 -3.91 -16.83 -0.59
C GLY A 136 -3.82 -15.31 -0.53
N PHE A 137 -4.75 -14.56 -1.12
CA PHE A 137 -4.83 -13.12 -0.95
C PHE A 137 -5.12 -12.77 0.51
N LYS A 138 -4.36 -11.82 1.09
CA LYS A 138 -4.46 -11.43 2.50
C LYS A 138 -4.96 -10.00 2.71
N GLY A 139 -5.02 -9.20 1.65
CA GLY A 139 -5.54 -7.85 1.67
C GLY A 139 -6.49 -7.58 0.52
N LEU A 140 -7.30 -6.53 0.69
CA LEU A 140 -8.17 -5.96 -0.33
C LEU A 140 -7.66 -4.56 -0.68
N LYS A 141 -7.42 -4.29 -1.96
CA LYS A 141 -7.19 -2.94 -2.49
C LYS A 141 -8.47 -2.40 -3.10
N LEU A 142 -8.83 -1.19 -2.70
CA LEU A 142 -9.94 -0.43 -3.26
C LEU A 142 -9.41 0.86 -3.88
N LEU A 143 -9.88 1.17 -5.07
CA LEU A 143 -9.73 2.48 -5.72
C LEU A 143 -11.11 3.14 -5.71
N TYR A 144 -11.41 3.93 -4.67
CA TYR A 144 -12.70 4.62 -4.54
C TYR A 144 -12.59 6.03 -5.13
N VAL A 145 -12.87 6.14 -6.40
CA VAL A 145 -12.89 7.38 -7.19
C VAL A 145 -14.23 7.44 -7.93
N PRO A 146 -15.33 7.89 -7.26
CA PRO A 146 -16.67 7.95 -7.87
C PRO A 146 -16.69 8.84 -9.11
N GLU A 147 -16.27 10.09 -8.96
CA GLU A 147 -16.17 11.08 -10.04
C GLU A 147 -14.84 10.98 -10.79
N GLU A 148 -14.78 11.53 -11.98
CA GLU A 148 -13.54 11.66 -12.76
C GLU A 148 -12.47 12.46 -11.99
N ASP A 149 -11.26 11.93 -11.92
CA ASP A 149 -10.10 12.62 -11.38
C ASP A 149 -9.17 13.07 -12.52
N LEU A 150 -9.22 14.36 -12.82
CA LEU A 150 -8.46 14.97 -13.91
C LEU A 150 -6.96 15.10 -13.56
N GLU A 151 -6.61 15.22 -12.28
CA GLU A 151 -5.22 15.35 -11.84
C GLU A 151 -4.46 14.04 -12.07
N TYR A 152 -5.06 12.92 -11.67
CA TYR A 152 -4.48 11.58 -11.85
C TYR A 152 -4.93 10.91 -13.14
N ARG A 153 -5.81 11.54 -13.92
CA ARG A 153 -6.39 11.01 -15.16
C ARG A 153 -7.07 9.65 -14.95
N ILE A 154 -7.94 9.57 -13.94
CA ILE A 154 -8.78 8.41 -13.66
C ILE A 154 -10.20 8.75 -14.09
N GLY A 155 -10.82 7.90 -14.91
CA GLY A 155 -12.13 8.18 -15.50
C GLY A 155 -13.32 8.21 -14.56
N GLY A 156 -13.14 7.74 -13.31
CA GLY A 156 -14.18 7.67 -12.30
C GLY A 156 -15.13 6.49 -12.47
N MET A 157 -15.66 6.00 -11.35
CA MET A 157 -16.53 4.81 -11.33
C MET A 157 -17.88 5.06 -11.99
N GLU A 158 -18.47 6.26 -11.81
CA GLU A 158 -19.79 6.59 -12.35
C GLU A 158 -19.77 6.55 -13.87
N LYS A 159 -18.77 7.19 -14.48
CA LYS A 159 -18.62 7.27 -15.94
C LYS A 159 -18.14 5.96 -16.55
N THR A 160 -17.16 5.31 -15.92
CA THR A 160 -16.55 4.08 -16.46
C THR A 160 -17.49 2.89 -16.40
N PHE A 161 -18.25 2.75 -15.29
CA PHE A 161 -19.13 1.61 -15.06
C PHE A 161 -20.61 1.93 -15.25
N HIS A 162 -20.94 3.12 -15.75
CA HIS A 162 -22.33 3.58 -15.99
C HIS A 162 -23.25 3.37 -14.78
N ARG A 163 -22.74 3.67 -13.57
CA ARG A 163 -23.45 3.47 -12.30
C ARG A 163 -23.45 4.73 -11.45
N THR A 164 -24.47 4.87 -10.59
CA THR A 164 -24.56 6.01 -9.67
C THR A 164 -23.51 5.90 -8.57
N ARG A 165 -23.16 7.04 -7.94
CA ARG A 165 -22.33 7.09 -6.75
C ARG A 165 -22.84 6.16 -5.66
N LYS A 166 -24.14 6.20 -5.36
CA LYS A 166 -24.77 5.30 -4.39
C LYS A 166 -24.48 3.84 -4.69
N LYS A 167 -24.58 3.43 -5.96
CA LYS A 167 -24.26 2.06 -6.37
C LYS A 167 -22.79 1.73 -6.21
N SER A 168 -21.90 2.70 -6.45
CA SER A 168 -20.46 2.54 -6.19
C SER A 168 -20.16 2.38 -4.70
N GLU A 169 -20.84 3.14 -3.83
CA GLU A 169 -20.76 3.01 -2.37
C GLU A 169 -21.27 1.64 -1.88
N GLU A 170 -22.40 1.18 -2.39
CA GLU A 170 -22.97 -0.14 -2.06
C GLU A 170 -22.00 -1.28 -2.43
N ILE A 171 -21.42 -1.27 -3.61
CA ILE A 171 -20.45 -2.26 -4.07
C ILE A 171 -19.19 -2.22 -3.21
N THR A 172 -18.68 -1.02 -2.94
CA THR A 172 -17.50 -0.83 -2.09
C THR A 172 -17.74 -1.34 -0.67
N ALA A 173 -18.90 -1.06 -0.08
CA ALA A 173 -19.28 -1.56 1.24
C ALA A 173 -19.36 -3.09 1.28
N LEU A 174 -19.96 -3.73 0.25
CA LEU A 174 -20.02 -5.18 0.14
C LEU A 174 -18.63 -5.82 0.00
N LEU A 175 -17.72 -5.20 -0.75
CA LEU A 175 -16.33 -5.65 -0.87
C LEU A 175 -15.63 -5.60 0.50
N ILE A 176 -15.77 -4.50 1.24
CA ILE A 176 -15.19 -4.31 2.57
C ILE A 176 -15.77 -5.33 3.57
N GLU A 177 -17.10 -5.51 3.60
CA GLU A 177 -17.77 -6.46 4.47
C GLU A 177 -17.24 -7.89 4.27
N ASN A 178 -17.13 -8.31 3.01
CA ASN A 178 -16.65 -9.65 2.69
C ASN A 178 -15.15 -9.82 2.98
N ALA A 179 -14.32 -8.81 2.71
CA ALA A 179 -12.90 -8.84 3.05
C ALA A 179 -12.70 -8.89 4.58
N SER A 180 -13.39 -8.04 5.33
CA SER A 180 -13.37 -8.03 6.80
C SER A 180 -13.82 -9.36 7.41
N SER A 181 -14.87 -9.97 6.86
CA SER A 181 -15.38 -11.27 7.31
C SER A 181 -14.40 -12.42 7.06
N ASN A 182 -13.52 -12.28 6.07
CA ASN A 182 -12.44 -13.23 5.77
C ASN A 182 -11.10 -12.87 6.47
N GLY A 183 -11.06 -11.85 7.35
CA GLY A 183 -9.86 -11.43 8.06
C GLY A 183 -8.80 -10.76 7.18
N MET A 184 -9.21 -10.20 6.03
CA MET A 184 -8.32 -9.45 5.16
C MET A 184 -8.15 -8.02 5.67
N VAL A 185 -6.94 -7.47 5.56
CA VAL A 185 -6.68 -6.05 5.76
C VAL A 185 -7.09 -5.26 4.51
N ILE A 186 -7.30 -3.94 4.65
CA ILE A 186 -7.88 -3.14 3.57
C ILE A 186 -6.97 -1.94 3.27
N LEU A 187 -6.59 -1.77 2.00
CA LEU A 187 -5.97 -0.56 1.49
C LEU A 187 -7.00 0.17 0.62
N MET A 188 -7.48 1.34 1.08
CA MET A 188 -8.55 2.09 0.42
C MET A 188 -8.06 3.46 -0.04
N HIS A 189 -7.78 3.60 -1.33
CA HIS A 189 -7.49 4.90 -1.96
C HIS A 189 -8.78 5.70 -2.09
N ALA A 190 -8.87 6.81 -1.37
CA ALA A 190 -10.00 7.72 -1.41
C ALA A 190 -9.59 9.16 -1.05
N ASP A 191 -10.16 10.14 -1.72
CA ASP A 191 -9.98 11.55 -1.37
C ASP A 191 -10.89 11.91 -0.17
N LEU A 192 -10.30 11.98 1.02
CA LEU A 192 -11.03 12.27 2.26
C LEU A 192 -11.64 13.67 2.30
N ARG A 193 -11.18 14.60 1.46
CA ARG A 193 -11.79 15.94 1.35
C ARG A 193 -13.20 15.86 0.76
N LYS A 194 -13.45 14.85 -0.06
CA LYS A 194 -14.72 14.64 -0.79
C LYS A 194 -15.56 13.50 -0.18
N HIS A 195 -14.88 12.45 0.31
CA HIS A 195 -15.50 11.17 0.66
C HIS A 195 -15.22 10.71 2.10
N GLY A 196 -14.73 11.63 2.96
CA GLY A 196 -14.31 11.30 4.32
C GLY A 196 -15.41 10.69 5.19
N GLU A 197 -16.67 11.10 5.02
CA GLU A 197 -17.82 10.54 5.77
C GLU A 197 -18.05 9.07 5.42
N PHE A 198 -18.06 8.72 4.14
CA PHE A 198 -18.20 7.33 3.70
C PHE A 198 -17.05 6.46 4.20
N VAL A 199 -15.81 6.94 4.08
CA VAL A 199 -14.62 6.22 4.57
C VAL A 199 -14.68 6.01 6.08
N ALA A 200 -15.05 7.05 6.84
CA ALA A 200 -15.22 6.97 8.29
C ALA A 200 -16.28 5.94 8.70
N GLU A 201 -17.41 5.90 7.98
CA GLU A 201 -18.45 4.91 8.21
C GLU A 201 -17.95 3.48 7.96
N MET A 202 -17.21 3.24 6.87
CA MET A 202 -16.66 1.92 6.56
C MET A 202 -15.69 1.45 7.66
N ILE A 203 -14.78 2.31 8.12
CA ILE A 203 -13.84 1.99 9.20
C ILE A 203 -14.61 1.68 10.50
N ARG A 204 -15.59 2.49 10.85
CA ARG A 204 -16.42 2.35 12.06
C ARG A 204 -17.22 1.05 12.05
N CYS A 205 -17.81 0.67 10.92
CA CYS A 205 -18.63 -0.53 10.78
C CYS A 205 -17.81 -1.83 10.77
N HIS A 206 -16.50 -1.76 10.50
CA HIS A 206 -15.62 -2.92 10.40
C HIS A 206 -14.41 -2.84 11.37
N PRO A 207 -14.66 -2.80 12.71
CA PRO A 207 -13.61 -2.55 13.72
C PRO A 207 -12.56 -3.67 13.84
N ARG A 208 -12.80 -4.82 13.23
CA ARG A 208 -11.86 -5.95 13.22
C ARG A 208 -10.93 -5.96 11.99
N ALA A 209 -11.22 -5.16 10.98
CA ALA A 209 -10.36 -5.00 9.81
C ALA A 209 -9.49 -3.75 9.98
N ASN A 210 -8.20 -3.86 9.73
CA ASN A 210 -7.31 -2.71 9.66
C ASN A 210 -7.40 -2.06 8.28
N PHE A 211 -7.47 -0.73 8.26
CA PHE A 211 -7.56 0.07 7.04
C PHE A 211 -6.30 0.90 6.86
N ASN A 212 -5.64 0.79 5.72
CA ASN A 212 -4.65 1.75 5.26
C ASN A 212 -5.33 2.73 4.28
N ILE A 213 -5.38 4.02 4.62
CA ILE A 213 -5.82 5.10 3.74
C ILE A 213 -4.57 5.79 3.20
N PRO A 214 -4.11 5.48 1.98
CA PRO A 214 -2.82 5.93 1.46
C PRO A 214 -2.75 7.45 1.24
N HIS A 215 -1.52 7.97 1.10
CA HIS A 215 -1.24 9.39 0.77
C HIS A 215 -1.86 10.37 1.77
N PHE A 216 -2.01 9.98 3.04
CA PHE A 216 -2.75 10.76 4.06
C PHE A 216 -4.17 11.13 3.62
N GLY A 217 -4.81 10.30 2.76
CA GLY A 217 -6.14 10.57 2.21
C GLY A 217 -6.26 11.93 1.52
N PHE A 218 -5.15 12.45 0.95
CA PHE A 218 -5.01 13.78 0.34
C PHE A 218 -5.26 14.97 1.29
N SER A 219 -5.38 14.73 2.60
CA SER A 219 -5.59 15.77 3.59
C SER A 219 -5.13 15.36 4.99
N ARG A 220 -4.04 15.96 5.49
CA ARG A 220 -3.58 15.73 6.87
C ARG A 220 -4.67 16.04 7.90
N LYS A 221 -5.49 17.07 7.67
CA LYS A 221 -6.60 17.41 8.56
C LYS A 221 -7.68 16.32 8.59
N ALA A 222 -8.06 15.80 7.44
CA ALA A 222 -9.11 14.78 7.36
C ALA A 222 -8.62 13.43 7.91
N ILE A 223 -7.41 12.99 7.55
CA ILE A 223 -6.84 11.74 8.07
C ILE A 223 -6.58 11.81 9.58
N SER A 224 -6.19 12.97 10.14
CA SER A 224 -6.06 13.16 11.59
C SER A 224 -7.34 12.79 12.32
N SER A 225 -8.49 13.23 11.80
CA SER A 225 -9.79 12.90 12.41
C SER A 225 -10.04 11.40 12.44
N LEU A 226 -9.67 10.66 11.40
CA LEU A 226 -9.81 9.21 11.38
C LEU A 226 -8.85 8.52 12.35
N LEU A 227 -7.58 8.93 12.36
CA LEU A 227 -6.55 8.37 13.25
C LEU A 227 -6.85 8.63 14.73
N ASP A 228 -7.43 9.79 15.07
CA ASP A 228 -7.82 10.14 16.45
C ASP A 228 -9.03 9.32 16.96
N HIS A 229 -9.93 8.88 16.06
CA HIS A 229 -11.17 8.22 16.45
C HIS A 229 -11.16 6.69 16.26
N TYR A 230 -10.36 6.17 15.33
CA TYR A 230 -10.41 4.75 14.95
C TYR A 230 -9.06 4.06 15.11
N SER A 231 -8.98 3.12 16.05
CA SER A 231 -7.74 2.38 16.34
C SER A 231 -7.31 1.44 15.21
N ASN A 232 -8.20 1.07 14.32
CA ASN A 232 -7.98 0.24 13.16
C ASN A 232 -7.72 1.05 11.87
N CYS A 233 -7.52 2.38 11.99
CA CYS A 233 -7.14 3.25 10.87
C CYS A 233 -5.63 3.46 10.86
N TYR A 234 -5.03 3.22 9.70
CA TYR A 234 -3.64 3.51 9.34
C TYR A 234 -3.60 4.39 8.11
N THR A 235 -2.44 4.94 7.81
CA THR A 235 -2.16 5.67 6.57
C THR A 235 -0.74 5.42 6.12
N ASP A 236 -0.38 5.78 4.88
CA ASP A 236 0.98 5.64 4.40
C ASP A 236 1.56 6.95 3.84
N LEU A 237 2.88 6.96 3.66
CA LEU A 237 3.68 8.10 3.18
C LEU A 237 3.83 8.14 1.66
N SER A 238 3.22 7.20 0.95
CA SER A 238 3.41 7.06 -0.49
C SER A 238 3.06 8.35 -1.25
N SER A 239 3.81 8.64 -2.29
CA SER A 239 3.64 9.80 -3.18
C SER A 239 3.65 11.20 -2.52
N LEU A 240 4.07 11.32 -1.24
CA LEU A 240 4.05 12.58 -0.49
C LEU A 240 5.36 13.38 -0.50
N ARG A 241 6.44 12.86 -1.08
CA ARG A 241 7.78 13.46 -1.02
C ARG A 241 7.79 14.95 -1.37
N ILE A 242 7.17 15.34 -2.48
CA ILE A 242 7.15 16.74 -2.94
C ILE A 242 6.48 17.67 -1.91
N PHE A 243 5.45 17.20 -1.22
CA PHE A 243 4.74 17.96 -0.19
C PHE A 243 5.55 18.02 1.11
N ILE A 244 6.21 16.92 1.48
CA ILE A 244 7.09 16.83 2.65
C ILE A 244 8.29 17.78 2.51
N GLU A 245 8.91 17.83 1.34
CA GLU A 245 10.04 18.74 1.06
C GLU A 245 9.65 20.22 1.17
N LYS A 246 8.40 20.56 0.83
CA LYS A 246 7.87 21.94 0.92
C LYS A 246 7.54 22.41 2.34
N ASP A 247 7.17 21.48 3.24
CA ASP A 247 6.69 21.81 4.60
C ASP A 247 7.19 20.76 5.61
N SER A 248 8.51 20.56 5.64
CA SER A 248 9.18 19.47 6.35
C SER A 248 8.83 19.42 7.83
N ASP A 249 8.83 20.55 8.53
CA ASP A 249 8.58 20.59 9.98
C ASP A 249 7.15 20.22 10.34
N SER A 250 6.18 20.69 9.57
CA SER A 250 4.78 20.34 9.77
C SER A 250 4.52 18.86 9.52
N TYR A 251 5.19 18.26 8.51
CA TYR A 251 5.10 16.82 8.26
C TYR A 251 5.81 16.00 9.34
N ARG A 252 7.00 16.41 9.85
CA ARG A 252 7.65 15.74 10.99
C ARG A 252 6.75 15.74 12.22
N ASN A 253 6.15 16.89 12.57
CA ASN A 253 5.24 16.98 13.70
C ASN A 253 4.01 16.10 13.54
N PHE A 254 3.47 16.00 12.32
CA PHE A 254 2.37 15.10 12.01
C PHE A 254 2.78 13.63 12.19
N ILE A 255 3.92 13.23 11.65
CA ILE A 255 4.44 11.87 11.77
C ILE A 255 4.70 11.50 13.23
N ARG A 256 5.34 12.36 14.01
CA ARG A 256 5.55 12.14 15.46
C ARG A 256 4.25 11.93 16.24
N ARG A 257 3.19 12.69 15.88
CA ARG A 257 1.88 12.54 16.52
C ARG A 257 1.23 11.19 16.25
N TYR A 258 1.43 10.63 15.08
CA TYR A 258 0.77 9.41 14.61
C TYR A 258 1.78 8.29 14.26
N GLU A 259 2.93 8.29 14.92
CA GLU A 259 4.05 7.39 14.62
C GLU A 259 3.68 5.90 14.64
N ASP A 260 2.68 5.50 15.45
CA ASP A 260 2.20 4.11 15.55
C ASP A 260 1.12 3.75 14.51
N ARG A 261 0.77 4.66 13.61
CA ARG A 261 -0.34 4.50 12.63
C ARG A 261 0.07 4.84 11.20
N ILE A 262 1.33 5.17 10.97
CA ILE A 262 1.84 5.50 9.64
C ILE A 262 2.70 4.35 9.15
N LEU A 263 2.40 3.87 7.95
CA LEU A 263 3.13 2.82 7.25
C LEU A 263 4.12 3.43 6.26
N PHE A 264 5.22 2.75 6.02
CA PHE A 264 5.99 3.00 4.81
C PHE A 264 5.26 2.38 3.62
N GLY A 265 5.00 3.18 2.60
CA GLY A 265 4.49 2.77 1.31
C GLY A 265 5.19 3.56 0.22
N SER A 266 5.67 2.91 -0.81
CA SER A 266 6.38 3.58 -1.92
C SER A 266 5.45 4.06 -3.02
N ASP A 267 4.33 3.36 -3.25
CA ASP A 267 3.46 3.51 -4.44
C ASP A 267 4.22 3.22 -5.75
N ALA A 268 5.29 2.44 -5.66
CA ALA A 268 6.11 2.08 -6.80
C ALA A 268 5.55 0.87 -7.55
N LEU A 269 6.00 0.68 -8.80
CA LEU A 269 5.81 -0.58 -9.51
C LEU A 269 6.83 -1.60 -9.02
N ILE A 270 6.44 -2.88 -9.00
CA ILE A 270 7.33 -3.99 -8.63
C ILE A 270 8.61 -4.02 -9.50
N THR A 271 8.51 -3.57 -10.74
CA THR A 271 9.62 -3.51 -11.70
C THR A 271 10.55 -2.31 -11.51
N GLN A 272 10.35 -1.49 -10.49
CA GLN A 272 11.12 -0.27 -10.22
C GLN A 272 11.71 -0.29 -8.80
N PRO A 273 12.61 -1.23 -8.46
CA PRO A 273 13.21 -1.33 -7.13
C PRO A 273 13.98 -0.06 -6.73
N GLU A 274 14.51 0.71 -7.70
CA GLU A 274 15.16 1.99 -7.49
C GLU A 274 14.22 3.06 -6.91
N ASN A 275 12.92 3.03 -7.24
CA ASN A 275 11.93 3.94 -6.68
C ASN A 275 11.65 3.61 -5.22
N ILE A 276 11.52 2.33 -4.86
CA ILE A 276 11.38 1.86 -3.48
C ILE A 276 12.63 2.27 -2.67
N GLN A 277 13.83 2.02 -3.23
CA GLN A 277 15.08 2.43 -2.60
C GLN A 277 15.18 3.95 -2.40
N SER A 278 14.76 4.73 -3.39
CA SER A 278 14.75 6.20 -3.31
C SER A 278 13.80 6.70 -2.22
N ALA A 279 12.63 6.08 -2.09
CA ALA A 279 11.66 6.41 -1.04
C ALA A 279 12.19 6.08 0.36
N LEU A 280 12.84 4.92 0.55
CA LEU A 280 13.49 4.56 1.81
C LEU A 280 14.63 5.51 2.15
N LYS A 281 15.51 5.83 1.19
CA LYS A 281 16.60 6.79 1.39
C LYS A 281 16.08 8.16 1.80
N PHE A 282 15.02 8.63 1.13
CA PHE A 282 14.39 9.89 1.47
C PHE A 282 13.87 9.86 2.92
N LEU A 283 13.17 8.80 3.32
CA LEU A 283 12.61 8.68 4.65
C LEU A 283 13.70 8.69 5.75
N VAL A 284 14.80 7.96 5.54
CA VAL A 284 15.98 7.96 6.46
C VAL A 284 16.57 9.36 6.60
N GLN A 285 16.67 10.12 5.50
CA GLN A 285 17.23 11.47 5.54
C GLN A 285 16.25 12.50 6.13
N PHE A 286 14.96 12.26 5.95
CA PHE A 286 13.93 13.18 6.42
C PHE A 286 13.65 13.02 7.91
N LEU A 287 13.57 11.80 8.43
CA LEU A 287 13.34 11.54 9.85
C LEU A 287 14.64 11.67 10.64
N ASP A 288 14.59 12.45 11.69
CA ASP A 288 15.68 12.70 12.64
C ASP A 288 15.63 11.75 13.86
N ASN A 289 14.74 10.74 13.83
CA ASN A 289 14.50 9.79 14.89
C ASN A 289 14.42 8.36 14.32
N GLU A 290 15.34 7.51 14.76
CA GLU A 290 15.48 6.12 14.29
C GLU A 290 14.37 5.21 14.79
N GLU A 291 13.86 5.44 15.99
CA GLU A 291 12.72 4.71 16.54
C GLU A 291 11.46 4.94 15.67
N ILE A 292 11.16 6.20 15.37
CA ILE A 292 10.06 6.54 14.48
C ILE A 292 10.27 5.91 13.10
N PHE A 293 11.48 6.01 12.54
CA PHE A 293 11.78 5.37 11.27
C PHE A 293 11.49 3.87 11.31
N PHE A 294 11.97 3.17 12.36
CA PHE A 294 11.74 1.73 12.51
C PHE A 294 10.26 1.38 12.66
N LYS A 295 9.49 2.14 13.43
CA LYS A 295 8.04 1.98 13.52
C LYS A 295 7.39 2.02 12.14
N LEU A 296 7.70 3.04 11.34
CA LEU A 296 7.10 3.25 10.02
C LEU A 296 7.44 2.13 9.03
N VAL A 297 8.70 1.65 9.03
CA VAL A 297 9.14 0.64 8.05
C VAL A 297 8.98 -0.80 8.52
N ASN A 298 8.66 -1.03 9.80
CA ASN A 298 8.62 -2.38 10.36
C ASN A 298 7.43 -2.62 11.30
N GLU A 299 7.43 -2.04 12.51
CA GLU A 299 6.49 -2.39 13.57
C GLU A 299 5.04 -2.14 13.18
N ASN A 300 4.75 -0.99 12.58
CA ASN A 300 3.41 -0.64 12.13
C ASN A 300 2.89 -1.58 11.04
N TYR A 301 3.77 -2.02 10.13
CA TYR A 301 3.41 -3.00 9.12
C TYR A 301 3.03 -4.35 9.76
N LEU A 302 3.83 -4.82 10.70
CA LEU A 302 3.52 -6.06 11.43
C LEU A 302 2.22 -5.93 12.22
N ALA A 303 2.01 -4.81 12.91
CA ALA A 303 0.77 -4.53 13.64
C ALA A 303 -0.45 -4.44 12.70
N PHE A 304 -0.31 -3.76 11.55
CA PHE A 304 -1.35 -3.66 10.52
C PHE A 304 -1.82 -5.04 10.03
N HIS A 305 -0.89 -5.98 9.87
CA HIS A 305 -1.19 -7.36 9.46
C HIS A 305 -1.51 -8.32 10.61
N GLY A 306 -1.48 -7.86 11.88
CA GLY A 306 -1.63 -8.74 13.04
C GLY A 306 -0.50 -9.79 13.17
N MET A 307 0.67 -9.45 12.67
CA MET A 307 1.90 -10.25 12.75
C MET A 307 2.74 -9.68 13.90
N SER A 308 2.74 -10.30 15.05
CA SER A 308 3.58 -9.95 16.22
C SER A 308 4.78 -10.88 16.34
#